data_346c92c89391430d3cef32562bf014ee
#
_entry.id   346c92c89391430d3cef32562bf014ee
#
_cell.length_a   1.000
_cell.length_b   1.000
_cell.length_c   1.000
_cell.angle_alpha   90.00
_cell.angle_beta   90.00
_cell.angle_gamma   90.00
#
_symmetry.space_group_name_H-M   'P 1'
#
loop_
_entity.id
_entity.type
_entity.pdbx_description
1 polymer ?
#
loop_
_entity_poly.entity_id
_entity_poly.type
_entity_poly.pdbx_seq_one_letter_code
_entity_poly.pdbx_strand_id
1 'polypeptide(L)'
;MRPQAAHRATLTALTALAPVSWGTTYAVTTEFLPPDRPLFTGLLRALPAGLLLLALARVLPRGAWWWKSVVLGALNIGAFFPLLFLSAYRLPGGMAAVVGSVGPLFVVGLSALLLGQRPSPRTLLTGVAAAFGVSLVVLQAAGALDVLGVLAAFASTASMSAGIVLTKRWGRPEGVGPLALTGWQLTAGGLLIAPLAVLVEGAPPALDGRAVGGYLYLALANTAVAYWLWFRGIGRLTATQATFLGPLSPLTAAVVGWAALGQTLTPVQLAGMALAFGATVAGQIGPRRKPSGSEAVRGTSGGPVLGSPGRKAPRDPMDVTGQGVTGPALRR
;
A
#
# COMPACT_ATOMS: atom_id res chain seq x y z
N MET A 1 -30.68 12.68 0.39
CA MET A 1 -29.25 12.82 0.77
C MET A 1 -28.71 11.71 1.71
N ARG A 2 -29.55 10.93 2.41
CA ARG A 2 -29.15 9.87 3.36
C ARG A 2 -28.51 8.59 2.74
N PRO A 3 -28.90 8.07 1.54
CA PRO A 3 -28.38 6.79 1.05
C PRO A 3 -26.90 6.82 0.65
N GLN A 4 -26.42 7.93 0.09
CA GLN A 4 -25.02 8.05 -0.34
C GLN A 4 -24.04 8.16 0.85
N ALA A 5 -24.46 8.82 1.94
CA ALA A 5 -23.63 8.91 3.14
C ALA A 5 -23.50 7.55 3.83
N ALA A 6 -24.60 6.78 3.93
CA ALA A 6 -24.57 5.42 4.47
C ALA A 6 -23.70 4.49 3.63
N HIS A 7 -23.79 4.54 2.31
CA HIS A 7 -22.96 3.75 1.42
C HIS A 7 -21.47 4.08 1.58
N ARG A 8 -21.11 5.36 1.71
CA ARG A 8 -19.71 5.78 1.95
C ARG A 8 -19.20 5.32 3.31
N ALA A 9 -20.02 5.43 4.37
CA ALA A 9 -19.66 4.97 5.70
C ALA A 9 -19.39 3.46 5.71
N THR A 10 -20.26 2.66 5.08
CA THR A 10 -20.06 1.21 4.92
C THR A 10 -18.78 0.89 4.16
N LEU A 11 -18.51 1.59 3.06
CA LEU A 11 -17.27 1.39 2.28
C LEU A 11 -16.03 1.69 3.11
N THR A 12 -16.03 2.80 3.86
CA THR A 12 -14.92 3.18 4.75
C THR A 12 -14.72 2.13 5.85
N ALA A 13 -15.81 1.68 6.50
CA ALA A 13 -15.75 0.67 7.54
C ALA A 13 -15.21 -0.67 7.01
N LEU A 14 -15.68 -1.14 5.86
CA LEU A 14 -15.17 -2.37 5.23
C LEU A 14 -13.69 -2.24 4.86
N THR A 15 -13.25 -1.07 4.38
CA THR A 15 -11.84 -0.83 4.05
C THR A 15 -10.98 -0.80 5.31
N ALA A 16 -11.50 -0.25 6.42
CA ALA A 16 -10.82 -0.19 7.71
C ALA A 16 -10.55 -1.57 8.32
N LEU A 17 -11.33 -2.58 7.96
CA LEU A 17 -11.10 -3.96 8.43
C LEU A 17 -9.72 -4.49 8.01
N ALA A 18 -9.17 -4.03 6.88
CA ALA A 18 -7.85 -4.45 6.44
C ALA A 18 -6.73 -4.01 7.41
N PRO A 19 -6.52 -2.70 7.68
CA PRO A 19 -5.49 -2.29 8.63
C PRO A 19 -5.78 -2.76 10.07
N VAL A 20 -7.05 -2.88 10.47
CA VAL A 20 -7.41 -3.48 11.77
C VAL A 20 -6.93 -4.93 11.82
N SER A 21 -7.22 -5.74 10.80
CA SER A 21 -6.74 -7.12 10.76
C SER A 21 -5.21 -7.21 10.74
N TRP A 22 -4.52 -6.31 10.00
CA TRP A 22 -3.05 -6.28 10.00
C TRP A 22 -2.46 -5.99 11.38
N GLY A 23 -3.14 -5.20 12.22
CA GLY A 23 -2.72 -4.96 13.60
C GLY A 23 -2.73 -6.21 14.48
N THR A 24 -3.58 -7.20 14.19
CA THR A 24 -3.61 -8.46 14.94
C THR A 24 -2.47 -9.41 14.59
N THR A 25 -1.69 -9.13 13.53
CA THR A 25 -0.60 -10.01 13.07
C THR A 25 0.34 -10.38 14.20
N TYR A 26 0.74 -9.41 15.01
CA TYR A 26 1.71 -9.62 16.10
C TYR A 26 1.18 -10.60 17.15
N ALA A 27 -0.04 -10.39 17.64
CA ALA A 27 -0.67 -11.26 18.62
C ALA A 27 -0.89 -12.69 18.06
N VAL A 28 -1.34 -12.81 16.82
CA VAL A 28 -1.50 -14.13 16.19
C VAL A 28 -0.15 -14.84 16.06
N THR A 29 0.90 -14.10 15.72
CA THR A 29 2.25 -14.67 15.58
C THR A 29 2.77 -15.20 16.89
N THR A 30 2.65 -14.45 17.99
CA THR A 30 3.20 -14.84 19.29
C THR A 30 2.37 -15.91 20.00
N GLU A 31 1.04 -15.86 19.83
CA GLU A 31 0.14 -16.74 20.58
C GLU A 31 -0.21 -18.04 19.87
N PHE A 32 -0.26 -18.04 18.54
CA PHE A 32 -0.81 -19.17 17.78
C PHE A 32 0.23 -19.93 16.97
N LEU A 33 1.36 -19.32 16.65
CA LEU A 33 2.32 -19.91 15.72
C LEU A 33 3.53 -20.50 16.47
N PRO A 34 4.20 -21.52 15.89
CA PRO A 34 5.45 -22.02 16.42
C PRO A 34 6.48 -20.90 16.57
N PRO A 35 7.18 -20.80 17.70
CA PRO A 35 8.16 -19.76 17.96
C PRO A 35 9.38 -19.89 17.02
N ASP A 36 10.06 -18.77 16.80
CA ASP A 36 11.35 -18.68 16.08
C ASP A 36 11.35 -19.26 14.65
N ARG A 37 10.21 -19.13 13.94
CA ARG A 37 10.04 -19.58 12.55
C ARG A 37 9.58 -18.44 11.62
N PRO A 38 10.32 -17.30 11.55
CA PRO A 38 9.88 -16.13 10.79
C PRO A 38 9.80 -16.37 9.27
N LEU A 39 10.71 -17.18 8.70
CA LEU A 39 10.67 -17.52 7.27
C LEU A 39 9.48 -18.44 6.96
N PHE A 40 9.27 -19.47 7.76
CA PHE A 40 8.15 -20.39 7.57
C PHE A 40 6.80 -19.66 7.73
N THR A 41 6.70 -18.77 8.72
CA THR A 41 5.52 -17.92 8.90
C THR A 41 5.30 -16.98 7.72
N GLY A 42 6.36 -16.35 7.21
CA GLY A 42 6.31 -15.53 6.01
C GLY A 42 5.86 -16.32 4.78
N LEU A 43 6.38 -17.53 4.61
CA LEU A 43 6.03 -18.43 3.51
C LEU A 43 4.54 -18.80 3.54
N LEU A 44 4.05 -19.32 4.67
CA LEU A 44 2.66 -19.77 4.81
C LEU A 44 1.65 -18.63 4.76
N ARG A 45 2.05 -17.43 5.13
CA ARG A 45 1.23 -16.23 4.95
C ARG A 45 1.18 -15.78 3.47
N ALA A 46 2.33 -15.79 2.77
CA ALA A 46 2.45 -15.19 1.46
C ALA A 46 1.98 -16.12 0.34
N LEU A 47 2.51 -17.35 0.28
CA LEU A 47 2.34 -18.22 -0.88
C LEU A 47 0.90 -18.66 -1.09
N PRO A 48 0.17 -19.18 -0.09
CA PRO A 48 -1.23 -19.57 -0.27
C PRO A 48 -2.12 -18.37 -0.66
N ALA A 49 -1.92 -17.21 -0.03
CA ALA A 49 -2.66 -16.00 -0.37
C ALA A 49 -2.35 -15.53 -1.79
N GLY A 50 -1.07 -15.57 -2.20
CA GLY A 50 -0.64 -15.20 -3.54
C GLY A 50 -1.26 -16.09 -4.62
N LEU A 51 -1.20 -17.40 -4.42
CA LEU A 51 -1.82 -18.37 -5.34
C LEU A 51 -3.34 -18.19 -5.43
N LEU A 52 -4.01 -17.96 -4.31
CA LEU A 52 -5.44 -17.67 -4.29
C LEU A 52 -5.77 -16.40 -5.07
N LEU A 53 -5.03 -15.31 -4.86
CA LEU A 53 -5.26 -14.05 -5.58
C LEU A 53 -4.94 -14.19 -7.07
N LEU A 54 -3.93 -14.98 -7.46
CA LEU A 54 -3.66 -15.31 -8.87
C LEU A 54 -4.81 -16.10 -9.50
N ALA A 55 -5.32 -17.11 -8.81
CA ALA A 55 -6.44 -17.90 -9.27
C ALA A 55 -7.71 -17.06 -9.45
N LEU A 56 -7.96 -16.10 -8.55
CA LEU A 56 -9.09 -15.17 -8.65
C LEU A 56 -8.91 -14.13 -9.76
N ALA A 57 -7.70 -13.56 -9.88
CA ALA A 57 -7.41 -12.53 -10.88
C ALA A 57 -7.30 -13.09 -12.29
N ARG A 58 -6.84 -14.34 -12.44
CA ARG A 58 -6.61 -15.05 -13.71
C ARG A 58 -5.75 -14.28 -14.72
N VAL A 59 -4.84 -13.45 -14.22
CA VAL A 59 -3.93 -12.63 -15.01
C VAL A 59 -2.50 -12.90 -14.58
N LEU A 60 -1.66 -13.34 -15.51
CA LEU A 60 -0.23 -13.58 -15.29
C LEU A 60 0.63 -12.39 -15.76
N PRO A 61 1.85 -12.20 -15.20
CA PRO A 61 2.78 -11.21 -15.68
C PRO A 61 3.10 -11.41 -17.17
N ARG A 62 3.40 -10.31 -17.88
CA ARG A 62 3.82 -10.35 -19.29
C ARG A 62 5.07 -9.49 -19.49
N GLY A 63 5.94 -9.91 -20.39
CA GLY A 63 7.18 -9.18 -20.73
C GLY A 63 8.02 -8.85 -19.50
N ALA A 64 8.40 -7.59 -19.34
CA ALA A 64 9.23 -7.11 -18.23
C ALA A 64 8.58 -7.25 -16.85
N TRP A 65 7.26 -7.51 -16.76
CA TRP A 65 6.59 -7.66 -15.47
C TRP A 65 6.92 -8.98 -14.76
N TRP A 66 7.51 -9.96 -15.43
CA TRP A 66 8.04 -11.15 -14.78
C TRP A 66 9.13 -10.78 -13.76
N TRP A 67 10.21 -10.16 -14.23
CA TRP A 67 11.31 -9.77 -13.32
C TRP A 67 10.92 -8.65 -12.36
N LYS A 68 10.07 -7.68 -12.79
CA LYS A 68 9.55 -6.63 -11.90
C LYS A 68 8.74 -7.20 -10.75
N SER A 69 7.91 -8.21 -11.00
CA SER A 69 7.14 -8.90 -9.97
C SER A 69 8.03 -9.65 -8.99
N VAL A 70 9.13 -10.23 -9.48
CA VAL A 70 10.13 -10.88 -8.61
C VAL A 70 10.81 -9.84 -7.71
N VAL A 71 11.27 -8.72 -8.25
CA VAL A 71 11.92 -7.66 -7.46
C VAL A 71 10.94 -7.05 -6.44
N LEU A 72 9.72 -6.72 -6.87
CA LEU A 72 8.70 -6.20 -5.96
C LEU A 72 8.28 -7.24 -4.93
N GLY A 73 8.16 -8.51 -5.34
CA GLY A 73 7.90 -9.63 -4.44
C GLY A 73 9.02 -9.84 -3.42
N ALA A 74 10.27 -9.73 -3.85
CA ALA A 74 11.43 -9.80 -2.96
C ALA A 74 11.41 -8.70 -1.89
N LEU A 75 11.12 -7.46 -2.28
CA LEU A 75 11.12 -6.32 -1.36
C LEU A 75 9.87 -6.26 -0.46
N ASN A 76 8.67 -6.34 -1.07
CA ASN A 76 7.41 -6.13 -0.35
C ASN A 76 6.98 -7.36 0.45
N ILE A 77 7.50 -8.55 0.13
CA ILE A 77 7.08 -9.83 0.72
C ILE A 77 8.30 -10.63 1.19
N GLY A 78 9.23 -10.94 0.28
CA GLY A 78 10.34 -11.85 0.50
C GLY A 78 11.28 -11.43 1.62
N ALA A 79 11.60 -10.15 1.74
CA ALA A 79 12.38 -9.59 2.84
C ALA A 79 11.45 -9.02 3.93
N PHE A 80 10.37 -8.34 3.54
CA PHE A 80 9.47 -7.69 4.48
C PHE A 80 8.86 -8.67 5.49
N PHE A 81 8.25 -9.78 5.05
CA PHE A 81 7.56 -10.69 5.96
C PHE A 81 8.49 -11.40 6.94
N PRO A 82 9.61 -12.03 6.51
CA PRO A 82 10.51 -12.65 7.47
C PRO A 82 11.05 -11.68 8.53
N LEU A 83 11.41 -10.46 8.12
CA LEU A 83 11.89 -9.43 9.04
C LEU A 83 10.78 -8.92 9.97
N LEU A 84 9.55 -8.77 9.46
CA LEU A 84 8.37 -8.45 10.27
C LEU A 84 8.12 -9.52 11.33
N PHE A 85 8.12 -10.81 10.94
CA PHE A 85 7.89 -11.89 11.87
C PHE A 85 9.05 -12.07 12.86
N LEU A 86 10.30 -11.88 12.41
CA LEU A 86 11.45 -11.84 13.30
C LEU A 86 11.28 -10.75 14.37
N SER A 87 10.84 -9.56 13.99
CA SER A 87 10.56 -8.50 14.96
C SER A 87 9.37 -8.84 15.86
N ALA A 88 8.33 -9.49 15.33
CA ALA A 88 7.13 -9.87 16.08
C ALA A 88 7.42 -10.91 17.17
N TYR A 89 8.35 -11.84 16.93
CA TYR A 89 8.79 -12.81 17.95
C TYR A 89 9.66 -12.20 19.03
N ARG A 90 10.32 -11.06 18.76
CA ARG A 90 11.33 -10.46 19.64
C ARG A 90 10.88 -9.20 20.36
N LEU A 91 9.84 -8.55 19.87
CA LEU A 91 9.34 -7.28 20.42
C LEU A 91 7.87 -7.38 20.78
N PRO A 92 7.43 -6.68 21.84
CA PRO A 92 6.01 -6.46 22.05
C PRO A 92 5.34 -5.89 20.78
N GLY A 93 4.16 -6.40 20.42
CA GLY A 93 3.50 -6.07 19.15
C GLY A 93 3.26 -4.58 18.96
N GLY A 94 2.91 -3.86 20.02
CA GLY A 94 2.78 -2.40 19.98
C GLY A 94 4.09 -1.70 19.60
N MET A 95 5.23 -2.14 20.13
CA MET A 95 6.55 -1.57 19.83
C MET A 95 6.95 -1.84 18.37
N ALA A 96 6.84 -3.08 17.89
CA ALA A 96 7.16 -3.45 16.52
C ALA A 96 6.31 -2.65 15.52
N ALA A 97 5.02 -2.44 15.82
CA ALA A 97 4.11 -1.64 15.00
C ALA A 97 4.49 -0.15 14.98
N VAL A 98 4.94 0.41 16.11
CA VAL A 98 5.38 1.81 16.20
C VAL A 98 6.65 2.06 15.39
N VAL A 99 7.62 1.14 15.43
CA VAL A 99 8.82 1.24 14.57
C VAL A 99 8.42 1.33 13.09
N GLY A 100 7.38 0.60 12.67
CA GLY A 100 6.83 0.71 11.31
C GLY A 100 6.33 2.11 10.93
N SER A 101 6.00 2.97 11.90
CA SER A 101 5.52 4.33 11.64
C SER A 101 6.58 5.29 11.06
N VAL A 102 7.87 4.92 11.06
CA VAL A 102 8.93 5.65 10.34
C VAL A 102 8.93 5.39 8.82
N GLY A 103 8.11 4.45 8.34
CA GLY A 103 8.00 4.12 6.91
C GLY A 103 7.89 5.32 5.98
N PRO A 104 7.07 6.35 6.28
CA PRO A 104 7.03 7.56 5.47
C PRO A 104 8.38 8.26 5.27
N LEU A 105 9.28 8.23 6.26
CA LEU A 105 10.64 8.79 6.11
C LEU A 105 11.46 8.03 5.08
N PHE A 106 11.44 6.69 5.14
CA PHE A 106 12.08 5.86 4.13
C PHE A 106 11.50 6.10 2.73
N VAL A 107 10.16 6.18 2.61
CA VAL A 107 9.51 6.50 1.34
C VAL A 107 9.92 7.86 0.82
N VAL A 108 10.01 8.88 1.67
CA VAL A 108 10.44 10.23 1.30
C VAL A 108 11.89 10.25 0.82
N GLY A 109 12.80 9.65 1.60
CA GLY A 109 14.22 9.57 1.25
C GLY A 109 14.45 8.83 -0.07
N LEU A 110 13.82 7.65 -0.21
CA LEU A 110 13.91 6.85 -1.43
C LEU A 110 13.22 7.53 -2.64
N SER A 111 12.11 8.26 -2.42
CA SER A 111 11.47 9.02 -3.50
C SER A 111 12.33 10.20 -3.95
N ALA A 112 13.05 10.85 -3.04
CA ALA A 112 14.02 11.89 -3.39
C ALA A 112 15.15 11.30 -4.24
N LEU A 113 15.69 10.16 -3.82
CA LEU A 113 16.81 9.50 -4.49
C LEU A 113 16.43 8.87 -5.84
N LEU A 114 15.32 8.12 -5.88
CA LEU A 114 14.96 7.31 -7.06
C LEU A 114 14.01 8.01 -8.04
N LEU A 115 13.23 8.99 -7.56
CA LEU A 115 12.23 9.70 -8.36
C LEU A 115 12.57 11.19 -8.53
N GLY A 116 13.67 11.69 -7.94
CA GLY A 116 14.05 13.10 -7.97
C GLY A 116 13.04 14.04 -7.28
N GLN A 117 12.17 13.51 -6.44
CA GLN A 117 11.13 14.30 -5.76
C GLN A 117 11.74 15.05 -4.57
N ARG A 118 11.61 16.37 -4.55
CA ARG A 118 12.05 17.18 -3.40
C ARG A 118 11.03 17.06 -2.27
N PRO A 119 11.43 16.62 -1.07
CA PRO A 119 10.53 16.59 0.07
C PRO A 119 10.12 18.00 0.49
N SER A 120 8.86 18.18 0.87
CA SER A 120 8.42 19.43 1.44
C SER A 120 8.96 19.60 2.86
N PRO A 121 9.21 20.84 3.35
CA PRO A 121 9.64 21.08 4.73
C PRO A 121 8.68 20.45 5.76
N ARG A 122 7.37 20.46 5.46
CA ARG A 122 6.35 19.84 6.29
C ARG A 122 6.56 18.33 6.37
N THR A 123 6.84 17.67 5.24
CA THR A 123 7.08 16.22 5.20
C THR A 123 8.31 15.83 6.02
N LEU A 124 9.36 16.66 5.96
CA LEU A 124 10.56 16.47 6.78
C LEU A 124 10.25 16.65 8.28
N LEU A 125 9.55 17.73 8.64
CA LEU A 125 9.19 18.00 10.03
C LEU A 125 8.32 16.89 10.63
N THR A 126 7.28 16.46 9.92
CA THR A 126 6.42 15.35 10.38
C THR A 126 7.17 14.03 10.43
N GLY A 127 8.10 13.80 9.53
CA GLY A 127 8.97 12.63 9.57
C GLY A 127 9.89 12.61 10.78
N VAL A 128 10.53 13.74 11.09
CA VAL A 128 11.37 13.88 12.30
C VAL A 128 10.53 13.72 13.57
N ALA A 129 9.32 14.31 13.63
CA ALA A 129 8.41 14.14 14.75
C ALA A 129 7.98 12.66 14.94
N ALA A 130 7.71 11.93 13.83
CA ALA A 130 7.42 10.51 13.89
C ALA A 130 8.61 9.69 14.40
N ALA A 131 9.83 9.99 13.92
CA ALA A 131 11.05 9.32 14.40
C ALA A 131 11.31 9.59 15.89
N PHE A 132 11.09 10.81 16.35
CA PHE A 132 11.20 11.16 17.76
C PHE A 132 10.17 10.41 18.62
N GLY A 133 8.90 10.33 18.16
CA GLY A 133 7.88 9.53 18.84
C GLY A 133 8.26 8.04 18.94
N VAL A 134 8.81 7.47 17.87
CA VAL A 134 9.33 6.08 17.89
C VAL A 134 10.48 5.94 18.89
N SER A 135 11.41 6.89 18.93
CA SER A 135 12.53 6.86 19.86
C SER A 135 12.07 6.83 21.32
N LEU A 136 11.03 7.61 21.68
CA LEU A 136 10.45 7.57 23.02
C LEU A 136 9.90 6.19 23.38
N VAL A 137 9.27 5.48 22.44
CA VAL A 137 8.75 4.14 22.67
C VAL A 137 9.88 3.12 22.83
N VAL A 138 10.88 3.18 21.96
CA VAL A 138 11.99 2.21 21.94
C VAL A 138 12.91 2.39 23.14
N LEU A 139 13.31 3.63 23.47
CA LEU A 139 14.23 3.91 24.57
C LEU A 139 13.66 3.58 25.96
N GLN A 140 12.34 3.71 26.15
CA GLN A 140 11.69 3.34 27.41
C GLN A 140 11.67 1.81 27.64
N ALA A 141 11.93 1.03 26.61
CA ALA A 141 12.06 -0.43 26.72
C ALA A 141 13.52 -0.89 26.95
N ALA A 142 14.44 0.03 27.24
CA ALA A 142 15.89 -0.19 27.25
C ALA A 142 16.39 -1.30 28.20
N GLY A 143 15.60 -1.72 29.18
CA GLY A 143 15.94 -2.87 30.06
C GLY A 143 15.65 -4.25 29.43
N ALA A 144 14.91 -4.32 28.31
CA ALA A 144 14.49 -5.54 27.62
C ALA A 144 14.57 -5.41 26.09
N LEU A 145 15.38 -4.46 25.58
CA LEU A 145 15.48 -4.22 24.12
C LEU A 145 16.23 -5.36 23.44
N ASP A 146 15.49 -6.14 22.66
CA ASP A 146 16.09 -7.01 21.66
C ASP A 146 16.52 -6.17 20.45
N VAL A 147 17.83 -5.88 20.37
CA VAL A 147 18.41 -5.08 19.28
C VAL A 147 18.14 -5.70 17.92
N LEU A 148 18.18 -7.03 17.82
CA LEU A 148 17.89 -7.73 16.57
C LEU A 148 16.42 -7.55 16.17
N GLY A 149 15.50 -7.59 17.12
CA GLY A 149 14.08 -7.31 16.86
C GLY A 149 13.84 -5.90 16.34
N VAL A 150 14.50 -4.90 16.93
CA VAL A 150 14.41 -3.49 16.47
C VAL A 150 15.01 -3.33 15.09
N LEU A 151 16.20 -3.87 14.83
CA LEU A 151 16.83 -3.83 13.51
C LEU A 151 15.99 -4.52 12.44
N ALA A 152 15.39 -5.67 12.77
CA ALA A 152 14.46 -6.37 11.89
C ALA A 152 13.23 -5.52 11.55
N ALA A 153 12.65 -4.84 12.54
CA ALA A 153 11.52 -3.93 12.32
C ALA A 153 11.88 -2.75 11.38
N PHE A 154 13.04 -2.13 11.58
CA PHE A 154 13.51 -1.08 10.67
C PHE A 154 13.81 -1.61 9.28
N ALA A 155 14.50 -2.74 9.16
CA ALA A 155 14.85 -3.35 7.88
C ALA A 155 13.60 -3.79 7.11
N SER A 156 12.59 -4.37 7.78
CA SER A 156 11.32 -4.69 7.15
C SER A 156 10.63 -3.45 6.59
N THR A 157 10.57 -2.36 7.39
CA THR A 157 9.99 -1.09 6.99
C THR A 157 10.71 -0.45 5.81
N ALA A 158 12.05 -0.48 5.82
CA ALA A 158 12.88 0.02 4.72
C ALA A 158 12.66 -0.79 3.44
N SER A 159 12.61 -2.13 3.54
CA SER A 159 12.37 -3.03 2.41
C SER A 159 11.02 -2.76 1.76
N MET A 160 9.94 -2.71 2.55
CA MET A 160 8.60 -2.38 2.05
C MET A 160 8.55 -0.98 1.44
N SER A 161 9.20 0.00 2.04
CA SER A 161 9.26 1.37 1.52
C SER A 161 9.94 1.42 0.15
N ALA A 162 11.03 0.67 -0.03
CA ALA A 162 11.71 0.53 -1.32
C ALA A 162 10.79 -0.10 -2.37
N GLY A 163 10.08 -1.16 -2.02
CA GLY A 163 9.08 -1.80 -2.90
C GLY A 163 7.95 -0.87 -3.29
N ILE A 164 7.43 -0.04 -2.35
CA ILE A 164 6.40 0.97 -2.62
C ILE A 164 6.91 2.02 -3.63
N VAL A 165 8.13 2.53 -3.44
CA VAL A 165 8.73 3.55 -4.33
C VAL A 165 8.98 2.97 -5.72
N LEU A 166 9.49 1.73 -5.82
CA LEU A 166 9.68 1.06 -7.10
C LEU A 166 8.34 0.75 -7.80
N THR A 167 7.32 0.34 -7.05
CA THR A 167 5.96 0.16 -7.60
C THR A 167 5.45 1.47 -8.21
N LYS A 168 5.68 2.61 -7.53
CA LYS A 168 5.33 3.93 -8.05
C LYS A 168 6.15 4.30 -9.29
N ARG A 169 7.45 3.99 -9.30
CA ARG A 169 8.35 4.25 -10.43
C ARG A 169 7.95 3.48 -11.69
N TRP A 170 7.59 2.21 -11.53
CA TRP A 170 7.27 1.33 -12.68
C TRP A 170 5.81 1.38 -13.11
N GLY A 171 4.93 1.93 -12.26
CA GLY A 171 3.49 1.99 -12.51
C GLY A 171 2.82 0.62 -12.45
N ARG A 172 1.75 0.45 -13.19
CA ARG A 172 1.03 -0.80 -13.41
C ARG A 172 0.86 -1.06 -14.90
N PRO A 173 0.88 -2.32 -15.36
CA PRO A 173 0.54 -2.62 -16.75
C PRO A 173 -0.92 -2.28 -17.04
N GLU A 174 -1.20 -1.90 -18.27
CA GLU A 174 -2.57 -1.65 -18.72
C GLU A 174 -3.45 -2.90 -18.55
N GLY A 175 -4.68 -2.69 -18.12
CA GLY A 175 -5.65 -3.76 -17.89
C GLY A 175 -5.39 -4.62 -16.65
N VAL A 176 -4.29 -4.40 -15.90
CA VAL A 176 -3.96 -5.19 -14.70
C VAL A 176 -4.50 -4.50 -13.45
N GLY A 177 -5.42 -5.18 -12.76
CA GLY A 177 -5.96 -4.71 -11.48
C GLY A 177 -4.97 -4.86 -10.32
N PRO A 178 -5.19 -4.12 -9.21
CA PRO A 178 -4.35 -4.22 -8.01
C PRO A 178 -4.23 -5.64 -7.44
N LEU A 179 -5.31 -6.43 -7.48
CA LEU A 179 -5.31 -7.81 -6.98
C LEU A 179 -4.33 -8.71 -7.74
N ALA A 180 -4.28 -8.60 -9.09
CA ALA A 180 -3.33 -9.35 -9.90
C ALA A 180 -1.89 -8.99 -9.53
N LEU A 181 -1.58 -7.68 -9.45
CA LEU A 181 -0.24 -7.21 -9.08
C LEU A 181 0.16 -7.68 -7.66
N THR A 182 -0.78 -7.66 -6.71
CA THR A 182 -0.54 -8.18 -5.36
C THR A 182 -0.32 -9.69 -5.38
N GLY A 183 -1.14 -10.44 -6.12
CA GLY A 183 -0.98 -11.89 -6.29
C GLY A 183 0.39 -12.26 -6.87
N TRP A 184 0.88 -11.51 -7.87
CA TRP A 184 2.22 -11.70 -8.43
C TRP A 184 3.32 -11.51 -7.38
N GLN A 185 3.24 -10.44 -6.59
CA GLN A 185 4.24 -10.12 -5.56
C GLN A 185 4.22 -11.13 -4.42
N LEU A 186 3.04 -11.51 -3.93
CA LEU A 186 2.90 -12.50 -2.86
C LEU A 186 3.42 -13.88 -3.30
N THR A 187 3.09 -14.30 -4.53
CA THR A 187 3.56 -15.57 -5.06
C THR A 187 5.07 -15.55 -5.28
N ALA A 188 5.61 -14.50 -5.92
CA ALA A 188 7.05 -14.38 -6.15
C ALA A 188 7.83 -14.31 -4.83
N GLY A 189 7.38 -13.47 -3.88
CA GLY A 189 7.99 -13.37 -2.57
C GLY A 189 7.92 -14.66 -1.77
N GLY A 190 6.76 -15.35 -1.78
CA GLY A 190 6.59 -16.65 -1.14
C GLY A 190 7.52 -17.72 -1.73
N LEU A 191 7.65 -17.77 -3.05
CA LEU A 191 8.59 -18.68 -3.73
C LEU A 191 10.06 -18.38 -3.41
N LEU A 192 10.42 -17.11 -3.19
CA LEU A 192 11.76 -16.73 -2.74
C LEU A 192 12.01 -17.13 -1.28
N ILE A 193 11.01 -17.01 -0.42
CA ILE A 193 11.12 -17.42 0.98
C ILE A 193 11.22 -18.95 1.11
N ALA A 194 10.53 -19.71 0.26
CA ALA A 194 10.41 -21.16 0.39
C ALA A 194 11.77 -21.89 0.51
N PRO A 195 12.75 -21.71 -0.38
CA PRO A 195 14.05 -22.34 -0.23
C PRO A 195 14.81 -21.86 1.01
N LEU A 196 14.70 -20.57 1.36
CA LEU A 196 15.33 -20.02 2.55
C LEU A 196 14.74 -20.60 3.83
N ALA A 197 13.43 -20.79 3.90
CA ALA A 197 12.78 -21.41 5.05
C ALA A 197 13.30 -22.83 5.29
N VAL A 198 13.43 -23.64 4.24
CA VAL A 198 13.96 -25.01 4.37
C VAL A 198 15.46 -25.02 4.71
N LEU A 199 16.25 -24.13 4.11
CA LEU A 199 17.72 -24.12 4.32
C LEU A 199 18.10 -23.55 5.70
N VAL A 200 17.37 -22.54 6.21
CA VAL A 200 17.72 -21.84 7.44
C VAL A 200 16.98 -22.40 8.64
N GLU A 201 15.67 -22.64 8.50
CA GLU A 201 14.81 -23.11 9.59
C GLU A 201 14.60 -24.63 9.60
N GLY A 202 15.03 -25.32 8.53
CA GLY A 202 14.94 -26.77 8.39
C GLY A 202 13.55 -27.27 8.02
N ALA A 203 13.21 -28.49 8.48
CA ALA A 203 11.91 -29.08 8.19
C ALA A 203 10.76 -28.27 8.79
N PRO A 204 9.58 -28.27 8.14
CA PRO A 204 8.39 -27.67 8.71
C PRO A 204 8.13 -28.21 10.12
N PRO A 205 7.78 -27.32 11.08
CA PRO A 205 7.43 -27.76 12.42
C PRO A 205 6.14 -28.60 12.40
N ALA A 206 5.98 -29.49 13.36
CA ALA A 206 4.70 -30.12 13.59
C ALA A 206 3.65 -29.04 13.91
N LEU A 207 2.57 -29.01 13.15
CA LEU A 207 1.51 -28.03 13.31
C LEU A 207 0.34 -28.68 14.06
N ASP A 208 0.00 -28.12 15.19
CA ASP A 208 -1.26 -28.43 15.88
C ASP A 208 -2.45 -27.65 15.24
N GLY A 209 -3.65 -27.94 15.71
CA GLY A 209 -4.85 -27.26 15.22
C GLY A 209 -4.83 -25.74 15.46
N ARG A 210 -4.17 -25.28 16.54
CA ARG A 210 -4.03 -23.86 16.89
C ARG A 210 -3.12 -23.15 15.88
N ALA A 211 -1.97 -23.73 15.56
CA ALA A 211 -1.04 -23.20 14.56
C ALA A 211 -1.64 -23.17 13.16
N VAL A 212 -2.32 -24.27 12.77
CA VAL A 212 -3.05 -24.31 11.48
C VAL A 212 -4.09 -23.20 11.39
N GLY A 213 -4.89 -22.99 12.44
CA GLY A 213 -5.85 -21.88 12.53
C GLY A 213 -5.19 -20.50 12.39
N GLY A 214 -4.05 -20.30 13.07
CA GLY A 214 -3.25 -19.08 12.98
C GLY A 214 -2.74 -18.80 11.57
N TYR A 215 -2.17 -19.78 10.90
CA TYR A 215 -1.69 -19.66 9.52
C TYR A 215 -2.83 -19.42 8.51
N LEU A 216 -3.94 -20.15 8.66
CA LEU A 216 -5.12 -19.91 7.81
C LEU A 216 -5.67 -18.50 7.99
N TYR A 217 -5.74 -18.01 9.23
CA TYR A 217 -6.11 -16.64 9.51
C TYR A 217 -5.17 -15.63 8.83
N LEU A 218 -3.84 -15.80 8.99
CA LEU A 218 -2.86 -14.90 8.39
C LEU A 218 -2.91 -14.93 6.86
N ALA A 219 -3.04 -16.09 6.24
CA ALA A 219 -3.08 -16.22 4.79
C ALA A 219 -4.40 -15.73 4.19
N LEU A 220 -5.52 -16.17 4.72
CA LEU A 220 -6.83 -15.91 4.10
C LEU A 220 -7.43 -14.58 4.58
N ALA A 221 -7.66 -14.42 5.88
CA ALA A 221 -8.33 -13.23 6.42
C ALA A 221 -7.40 -12.01 6.42
N ASN A 222 -6.23 -12.16 7.02
CA ASN A 222 -5.28 -11.07 7.22
C ASN A 222 -4.49 -10.66 5.96
N THR A 223 -4.43 -11.55 4.95
CA THR A 223 -3.75 -11.23 3.68
C THR A 223 -4.74 -11.21 2.51
N ALA A 224 -5.31 -12.33 2.07
CA ALA A 224 -6.10 -12.36 0.86
C ALA A 224 -7.36 -11.47 0.93
N VAL A 225 -8.19 -11.63 1.97
CA VAL A 225 -9.41 -10.82 2.18
C VAL A 225 -9.07 -9.38 2.51
N ALA A 226 -8.08 -9.15 3.39
CA ALA A 226 -7.65 -7.80 3.76
C ALA A 226 -7.17 -6.99 2.55
N TYR A 227 -6.31 -7.55 1.69
CA TYR A 227 -5.89 -6.87 0.47
C TYR A 227 -7.05 -6.65 -0.51
N TRP A 228 -7.99 -7.60 -0.63
CA TRP A 228 -9.18 -7.43 -1.45
C TRP A 228 -10.05 -6.26 -0.96
N LEU A 229 -10.34 -6.19 0.35
CA LEU A 229 -11.08 -5.09 0.95
C LEU A 229 -10.35 -3.76 0.79
N TRP A 230 -9.04 -3.75 1.03
CA TRP A 230 -8.20 -2.58 0.92
C TRP A 230 -8.22 -2.00 -0.50
N PHE A 231 -7.89 -2.80 -1.51
CA PHE A 231 -7.83 -2.32 -2.89
C PHE A 231 -9.20 -1.97 -3.47
N ARG A 232 -10.26 -2.68 -3.06
CA ARG A 232 -11.63 -2.31 -3.40
C ARG A 232 -11.99 -0.95 -2.81
N GLY A 233 -11.58 -0.68 -1.58
CA GLY A 233 -11.90 0.53 -0.84
C GLY A 233 -11.13 1.75 -1.31
N ILE A 234 -9.79 1.69 -1.35
CA ILE A 234 -8.96 2.86 -1.70
C ILE A 234 -9.21 3.36 -3.11
N GLY A 235 -9.65 2.52 -4.03
CA GLY A 235 -10.07 2.93 -5.37
C GLY A 235 -11.34 3.79 -5.41
N ARG A 236 -12.10 3.87 -4.30
CA ARG A 236 -13.39 4.58 -4.18
C ARG A 236 -13.39 5.64 -3.08
N LEU A 237 -12.41 5.59 -2.18
CA LEU A 237 -12.25 6.57 -1.10
C LEU A 237 -11.44 7.77 -1.58
N THR A 238 -11.68 8.93 -0.95
CA THR A 238 -10.82 10.09 -1.15
C THR A 238 -9.45 9.85 -0.52
N ALA A 239 -8.41 10.55 -1.00
CA ALA A 239 -7.07 10.47 -0.45
C ALA A 239 -7.07 10.75 1.07
N THR A 240 -7.85 11.73 1.52
CA THR A 240 -8.00 12.05 2.96
C THR A 240 -8.57 10.88 3.76
N GLN A 241 -9.63 10.22 3.25
CA GLN A 241 -10.22 9.06 3.93
C GLN A 241 -9.23 7.89 4.02
N ALA A 242 -8.51 7.59 2.94
CA ALA A 242 -7.49 6.54 2.94
C ALA A 242 -6.35 6.84 3.94
N THR A 243 -5.97 8.10 4.09
CA THR A 243 -4.93 8.56 5.04
C THR A 243 -5.26 8.20 6.50
N PHE A 244 -6.53 8.38 6.91
CA PHE A 244 -6.94 8.06 8.28
C PHE A 244 -7.03 6.56 8.57
N LEU A 245 -6.97 5.70 7.57
CA LEU A 245 -6.99 4.25 7.76
C LEU A 245 -5.62 3.66 8.11
N GLY A 246 -4.52 4.29 7.68
CA GLY A 246 -3.16 3.80 7.92
C GLY A 246 -2.84 3.55 9.40
N PRO A 247 -3.08 4.51 10.32
CA PRO A 247 -2.81 4.36 11.76
C PRO A 247 -3.63 3.29 12.48
N LEU A 248 -4.69 2.75 11.87
CA LEU A 248 -5.51 1.72 12.51
C LEU A 248 -4.73 0.44 12.80
N SER A 249 -3.76 0.06 11.97
CA SER A 249 -2.96 -1.14 12.19
C SER A 249 -2.12 -1.06 13.47
N PRO A 250 -1.25 -0.07 13.67
CA PRO A 250 -0.50 0.04 14.91
C PRO A 250 -1.38 0.34 16.14
N LEU A 251 -2.49 1.06 15.99
CA LEU A 251 -3.45 1.25 17.09
C LEU A 251 -4.07 -0.08 17.50
N THR A 252 -4.49 -0.91 16.54
CA THR A 252 -5.03 -2.25 16.83
C THR A 252 -3.96 -3.12 17.49
N ALA A 253 -2.71 -3.10 17.01
CA ALA A 253 -1.61 -3.85 17.62
C ALA A 253 -1.40 -3.46 19.09
N ALA A 254 -1.44 -2.16 19.40
CA ALA A 254 -1.31 -1.67 20.77
C ALA A 254 -2.49 -2.08 21.65
N VAL A 255 -3.74 -1.92 21.15
CA VAL A 255 -4.94 -2.32 21.90
C VAL A 255 -4.98 -3.82 22.14
N VAL A 256 -4.68 -4.65 21.15
CA VAL A 256 -4.66 -6.10 21.29
C VAL A 256 -3.51 -6.52 22.22
N GLY A 257 -2.33 -5.92 22.10
CA GLY A 257 -1.21 -6.15 23.00
C GLY A 257 -1.58 -5.87 24.46
N TRP A 258 -2.26 -4.76 24.73
CA TRP A 258 -2.74 -4.41 26.06
C TRP A 258 -3.86 -5.33 26.55
N ALA A 259 -4.93 -5.49 25.77
CA ALA A 259 -6.16 -6.13 26.23
C ALA A 259 -6.06 -7.68 26.24
N ALA A 260 -5.34 -8.27 25.29
CA ALA A 260 -5.27 -9.72 25.12
C ALA A 260 -3.94 -10.33 25.62
N LEU A 261 -2.84 -9.56 25.61
CA LEU A 261 -1.51 -10.08 25.95
C LEU A 261 -0.97 -9.48 27.26
N GLY A 262 -1.74 -8.66 27.98
CA GLY A 262 -1.34 -8.03 29.24
C GLY A 262 -0.13 -7.08 29.12
N GLN A 263 0.19 -6.62 27.90
CA GLN A 263 1.29 -5.70 27.66
C GLN A 263 0.97 -4.33 28.27
N THR A 264 1.78 -3.86 29.19
CA THR A 264 1.60 -2.52 29.78
C THR A 264 2.41 -1.48 29.01
N LEU A 265 1.82 -0.31 28.79
CA LEU A 265 2.49 0.82 28.17
C LEU A 265 2.72 1.91 29.22
N THR A 266 3.94 2.42 29.29
CA THR A 266 4.23 3.56 30.15
C THR A 266 3.60 4.85 29.58
N PRO A 267 3.36 5.89 30.39
CA PRO A 267 2.86 7.16 29.89
C PRO A 267 3.76 7.78 28.80
N VAL A 268 5.07 7.58 28.87
CA VAL A 268 6.04 8.05 27.88
C VAL A 268 5.89 7.30 26.56
N GLN A 269 5.68 5.96 26.64
CA GLN A 269 5.40 5.16 25.44
C GLN A 269 4.08 5.58 24.76
N LEU A 270 3.02 5.83 25.55
CA LEU A 270 1.75 6.34 25.02
C LEU A 270 1.92 7.70 24.34
N ALA A 271 2.67 8.62 24.95
CA ALA A 271 2.98 9.92 24.35
C ALA A 271 3.80 9.78 23.05
N GLY A 272 4.79 8.89 23.05
CA GLY A 272 5.60 8.57 21.87
C GLY A 272 4.75 8.00 20.72
N MET A 273 3.85 7.07 21.02
CA MET A 273 2.91 6.50 20.06
C MET A 273 1.97 7.58 19.48
N ALA A 274 1.37 8.40 20.34
CA ALA A 274 0.48 9.48 19.91
C ALA A 274 1.22 10.48 19.00
N LEU A 275 2.46 10.83 19.33
CA LEU A 275 3.30 11.69 18.50
C LEU A 275 3.65 11.05 17.17
N ALA A 276 4.08 9.78 17.15
CA ALA A 276 4.44 9.06 15.93
C ALA A 276 3.27 8.96 14.96
N PHE A 277 2.09 8.57 15.47
CA PHE A 277 0.88 8.45 14.65
C PHE A 277 0.33 9.80 14.21
N GLY A 278 0.27 10.78 15.12
CA GLY A 278 -0.16 12.15 14.81
C GLY A 278 0.71 12.80 13.73
N ALA A 279 2.03 12.64 13.84
CA ALA A 279 2.97 13.12 12.84
C ALA A 279 2.80 12.41 11.48
N THR A 280 2.58 11.09 11.49
CA THR A 280 2.33 10.31 10.26
C THR A 280 1.08 10.80 9.55
N VAL A 281 -0.03 10.98 10.28
CA VAL A 281 -1.29 11.51 9.73
C VAL A 281 -1.08 12.94 9.23
N ALA A 282 -0.45 13.81 10.03
CA ALA A 282 -0.19 15.19 9.65
C ALA A 282 0.67 15.30 8.37
N GLY A 283 1.66 14.42 8.20
CA GLY A 283 2.51 14.38 7.01
C GLY A 283 1.77 14.00 5.73
N GLN A 284 0.70 13.21 5.84
CA GLN A 284 -0.11 12.78 4.69
C GLN A 284 -1.17 13.81 4.28
N ILE A 285 -1.63 14.67 5.18
CA ILE A 285 -2.57 15.75 4.87
C ILE A 285 -1.78 16.89 4.20
N GLY A 286 -1.60 16.80 2.86
CA GLY A 286 -0.92 17.85 2.09
C GLY A 286 -1.67 19.18 2.09
N PRO A 287 -0.99 20.33 1.91
CA PRO A 287 -1.68 21.59 1.65
C PRO A 287 -2.52 21.44 0.39
N ARG A 288 -3.80 21.84 0.45
CA ARG A 288 -4.63 21.99 -0.74
C ARG A 288 -3.86 22.86 -1.72
N ARG A 289 -3.46 22.35 -2.89
CA ARG A 289 -3.02 23.20 -3.99
C ARG A 289 -4.14 24.20 -4.23
N LYS A 290 -3.89 25.47 -3.94
CA LYS A 290 -4.75 26.55 -4.47
C LYS A 290 -4.75 26.38 -5.99
N PRO A 291 -5.91 26.41 -6.66
CA PRO A 291 -5.93 26.46 -8.11
C PRO A 291 -5.05 27.61 -8.52
N SER A 292 -4.08 27.37 -9.41
CA SER A 292 -3.25 28.44 -9.95
C SER A 292 -4.18 29.37 -10.72
N GLY A 293 -4.29 30.61 -10.26
CA GLY A 293 -5.17 31.64 -10.83
C GLY A 293 -4.77 32.12 -12.24
N SER A 294 -4.13 31.29 -13.07
CA SER A 294 -3.71 31.66 -14.42
C SER A 294 -4.68 31.24 -15.52
N GLU A 295 -5.77 30.55 -15.20
CA GLU A 295 -6.81 30.22 -16.21
C GLU A 295 -8.02 31.16 -16.21
N ALA A 296 -8.11 32.11 -15.27
CA ALA A 296 -9.27 33.03 -15.18
C ALA A 296 -9.09 34.34 -15.98
N VAL A 297 -8.01 34.55 -16.73
CA VAL A 297 -7.77 35.84 -17.46
C VAL A 297 -7.77 35.70 -18.99
N ARG A 298 -8.16 34.56 -19.54
CA ARG A 298 -8.33 34.42 -21.00
C ARG A 298 -9.79 34.35 -21.50
N GLY A 299 -10.73 34.85 -20.73
CA GLY A 299 -12.16 34.76 -21.05
C GLY A 299 -12.94 36.06 -21.13
N THR A 300 -12.34 37.25 -21.06
CA THR A 300 -13.08 38.51 -21.20
C THR A 300 -12.24 39.57 -21.89
N SER A 301 -12.07 39.45 -23.21
CA SER A 301 -11.80 40.59 -24.09
C SER A 301 -12.51 40.37 -25.42
N GLY A 302 -13.84 40.40 -25.38
CA GLY A 302 -14.72 40.60 -26.50
C GLY A 302 -15.32 41.99 -26.38
N GLY A 303 -14.57 43.02 -26.77
CA GLY A 303 -15.12 44.38 -26.99
C GLY A 303 -15.94 44.42 -28.28
N PRO A 304 -16.93 45.31 -28.37
CA PRO A 304 -17.89 45.36 -29.48
C PRO A 304 -17.23 45.88 -30.74
N VAL A 305 -17.27 45.10 -31.81
CA VAL A 305 -16.92 45.59 -33.16
C VAL A 305 -18.15 46.25 -33.75
N LEU A 306 -18.07 47.58 -33.84
CA LEU A 306 -18.94 48.45 -34.63
C LEU A 306 -18.88 48.07 -36.12
N GLY A 307 -20.05 48.09 -36.76
CA GLY A 307 -20.27 47.67 -38.10
C GLY A 307 -19.62 48.54 -39.17
N SER A 308 -19.46 47.98 -40.34
CA SER A 308 -19.43 48.68 -41.61
C SER A 308 -19.84 47.74 -42.77
N PRO A 309 -20.43 48.29 -43.84
CA PRO A 309 -21.44 47.61 -44.66
C PRO A 309 -20.91 47.03 -45.97
N GLY A 310 -21.58 46.00 -46.42
CA GLY A 310 -21.84 45.80 -47.83
C GLY A 310 -20.73 45.26 -48.74
N ARG A 311 -20.85 43.98 -49.10
CA ARG A 311 -20.59 43.55 -50.47
C ARG A 311 -21.40 42.30 -50.82
N LYS A 312 -22.04 42.49 -52.00
CA LYS A 312 -22.99 41.64 -52.73
C LYS A 312 -22.40 40.27 -53.07
N ALA A 313 -23.29 39.27 -53.04
CA ALA A 313 -23.12 37.99 -53.70
C ALA A 313 -23.09 38.12 -55.23
N PRO A 314 -22.53 37.22 -55.99
CA PRO A 314 -23.10 36.69 -57.20
C PRO A 314 -23.33 35.20 -57.21
N ARG A 315 -24.47 34.89 -57.55
CA ARG A 315 -25.21 33.87 -58.30
C ARG A 315 -24.38 32.73 -58.91
N ASP A 316 -24.91 31.51 -58.64
CA ASP A 316 -24.76 30.31 -59.48
C ASP A 316 -25.06 30.61 -60.96
N PRO A 317 -24.50 29.82 -61.88
CA PRO A 317 -25.37 28.88 -62.54
C PRO A 317 -24.79 27.49 -62.80
N MET A 318 -25.65 26.51 -62.60
CA MET A 318 -26.06 25.44 -63.54
C MET A 318 -24.99 24.71 -64.35
N ASP A 319 -24.88 23.44 -64.10
CA ASP A 319 -25.53 22.33 -64.86
C ASP A 319 -24.60 21.61 -65.88
N VAL A 320 -24.91 20.35 -66.01
CA VAL A 320 -24.80 19.45 -67.16
C VAL A 320 -23.82 18.26 -67.02
N THR A 321 -24.47 17.11 -66.68
CA THR A 321 -24.35 15.78 -67.38
C THR A 321 -22.94 15.23 -67.62
N GLY A 322 -22.72 14.00 -67.32
CA GLY A 322 -23.18 12.78 -67.88
C GLY A 322 -22.25 11.62 -67.63
N GLN A 323 -22.86 10.48 -67.41
CA GLN A 323 -22.52 9.14 -67.91
C GLN A 323 -21.03 8.67 -67.73
N GLY A 324 -20.68 7.57 -67.24
CA GLY A 324 -21.24 6.26 -67.32
C GLY A 324 -20.15 5.23 -67.19
N VAL A 325 -20.57 4.04 -66.80
CA VAL A 325 -20.09 2.78 -67.32
C VAL A 325 -19.00 2.02 -66.53
N THR A 326 -19.52 0.95 -65.89
CA THR A 326 -19.00 -0.41 -65.76
C THR A 326 -17.72 -0.75 -64.99
N GLY A 327 -17.97 -1.69 -64.08
CA GLY A 327 -17.00 -2.59 -63.47
C GLY A 327 -16.34 -3.61 -64.46
N PRO A 328 -15.80 -4.72 -64.07
CA PRO A 328 -15.91 -5.48 -62.84
C PRO A 328 -14.60 -6.15 -62.32
N ALA A 329 -14.69 -6.72 -61.17
CA ALA A 329 -14.18 -8.02 -60.74
C ALA A 329 -12.69 -8.41 -60.90
N LEU A 330 -12.21 -9.05 -59.85
CA LEU A 330 -11.52 -10.33 -59.69
C LEU A 330 -10.19 -10.31 -58.93
N ARG A 331 -10.27 -11.02 -57.82
CA ARG A 331 -9.34 -12.08 -57.31
C ARG A 331 -7.84 -11.72 -57.15
N ARG A 332 -7.33 -11.79 -56.00
CA ARG A 332 -6.83 -13.02 -55.26
C ARG A 332 -6.58 -12.67 -53.81
#